data_11c22f2ec9d33bf7840191e706bb49db
#
_entry.id   11c22f2ec9d33bf7840191e706bb49db
#
_cell.length_a   1.000
_cell.length_b   1.000
_cell.length_c   1.000
_cell.angle_alpha   90.00
_cell.angle_beta   90.00
_cell.angle_gamma   90.00
#
_symmetry.space_group_name_H-M   'P 1'
#
loop_
_entity.id
_entity.type
_entity.pdbx_description
1 polymer ?
#
loop_
_entity_poly.entity_id
_entity_poly.type
_entity_poly.pdbx_seq_one_letter_code
_entity_poly.pdbx_strand_id
1 'polypeptide(L)'
;MLRGMKTLLAAVLAIFFSATLRSAGDAPPTLTLAREGHWLVVRGPQIPGGEIRTNYLEAYCRAGSTDADWGQHTVIAHTSEVLSLSADGKTLRLRDTLADGVIVEHTITAGNDAVDFQLVARNPTEKISEAHWAQPCVRLSAFTGFDEKTAGGATDYLPQCFVFLDGKLTRLPTPDWATQARYTPGQVWCPKNVPRTDVNPRPLNPLVPSHGLIGCFSADGKLIYASAWEPYQELFQGVARCLHADFRLGGLAPGESKKIRGKMYLVPADTDALLARYAKDFPEHIR
;
A
#
# COMPACT_ATOMS: atom_id res chain seq x y z
N MET A 1 -6.50 89.50 -22.27
CA MET A 1 -6.01 88.34 -23.06
C MET A 1 -4.88 87.70 -22.26
N LEU A 2 -5.14 86.65 -21.53
CA LEU A 2 -4.10 85.85 -20.87
C LEU A 2 -4.40 84.39 -21.15
N ARG A 3 -3.51 83.73 -21.87
CA ARG A 3 -3.50 82.32 -22.18
C ARG A 3 -3.05 81.50 -20.95
N GLY A 4 -3.88 80.63 -20.47
CA GLY A 4 -3.51 79.64 -19.43
C GLY A 4 -2.75 78.49 -20.02
N MET A 5 -1.59 78.20 -19.44
CA MET A 5 -0.73 77.05 -19.71
C MET A 5 -1.13 75.90 -18.80
N LYS A 6 -1.63 74.83 -19.38
CA LYS A 6 -1.95 73.57 -18.65
C LYS A 6 -0.70 72.71 -18.57
N THR A 7 -0.19 72.51 -17.37
CA THR A 7 0.92 71.63 -17.09
C THR A 7 0.38 70.20 -16.96
N LEU A 8 0.81 69.30 -17.83
CA LEU A 8 0.53 67.88 -17.78
C LEU A 8 1.52 67.20 -16.84
N LEU A 9 1.06 66.68 -15.73
CA LEU A 9 1.86 65.84 -14.81
C LEU A 9 1.78 64.40 -15.27
N ALA A 10 2.86 63.86 -15.80
CA ALA A 10 2.97 62.44 -16.15
C ALA A 10 3.39 61.66 -14.89
N ALA A 11 2.48 60.86 -14.39
CA ALA A 11 2.78 59.90 -13.31
C ALA A 11 3.49 58.63 -13.89
N VAL A 12 4.73 58.44 -13.58
CA VAL A 12 5.47 57.22 -13.91
C VAL A 12 5.17 56.16 -12.85
N LEU A 13 4.36 55.14 -13.22
CA LEU A 13 4.07 54.01 -12.38
C LEU A 13 5.23 53.00 -12.45
N ALA A 14 6.08 52.97 -11.43
CA ALA A 14 7.15 51.98 -11.30
C ALA A 14 6.57 50.67 -10.83
N ILE A 15 6.45 49.68 -11.73
CA ILE A 15 6.07 48.30 -11.38
C ILE A 15 7.31 47.59 -10.83
N PHE A 16 7.38 47.47 -9.52
CA PHE A 16 8.37 46.59 -8.88
C PHE A 16 7.99 45.12 -9.11
N PHE A 17 8.63 44.45 -10.04
CA PHE A 17 8.63 42.99 -10.13
C PHE A 17 9.46 42.46 -8.95
N SER A 18 8.81 42.06 -7.88
CA SER A 18 9.44 41.26 -6.83
C SER A 18 9.68 39.87 -7.38
N ALA A 19 10.84 39.62 -7.95
CA ALA A 19 11.34 38.30 -8.23
C ALA A 19 11.56 37.62 -6.87
N THR A 20 10.61 36.76 -6.45
CA THR A 20 10.85 35.81 -5.37
C THR A 20 11.95 34.87 -5.83
N LEU A 21 13.17 35.08 -5.33
CA LEU A 21 14.25 34.10 -5.38
C LEU A 21 13.71 32.82 -4.72
N ARG A 22 13.34 31.85 -5.54
CA ARG A 22 13.21 30.46 -5.06
C ARG A 22 14.62 30.08 -4.61
N SER A 23 14.79 29.89 -3.32
CA SER A 23 15.94 29.20 -2.72
C SER A 23 16.26 27.98 -3.57
N ALA A 24 17.53 27.77 -3.88
CA ALA A 24 18.01 26.56 -4.54
C ALA A 24 17.49 25.37 -3.74
N GLY A 25 16.48 24.68 -4.32
CA GLY A 25 15.61 23.79 -3.58
C GLY A 25 16.39 22.63 -3.00
N ASP A 26 16.16 22.35 -1.74
CA ASP A 26 16.39 21.02 -1.20
C ASP A 26 15.73 20.01 -2.16
N ALA A 27 16.51 19.01 -2.56
CA ALA A 27 15.97 17.92 -3.37
C ALA A 27 14.69 17.40 -2.69
N PRO A 28 13.62 17.08 -3.44
CA PRO A 28 12.39 16.63 -2.82
C PRO A 28 12.70 15.47 -1.88
N PRO A 29 12.08 15.42 -0.69
CA PRO A 29 12.31 14.37 0.27
C PRO A 29 12.09 13.02 -0.39
N THR A 30 13.07 12.13 -0.29
CA THR A 30 13.04 10.83 -0.96
C THR A 30 12.90 9.72 0.08
N LEU A 31 12.10 8.71 -0.25
CA LEU A 31 11.99 7.51 0.57
C LEU A 31 13.26 6.66 0.47
N THR A 32 13.55 5.90 1.51
CA THR A 32 14.61 4.88 1.54
C THR A 32 14.09 3.58 2.09
N LEU A 33 14.74 2.48 1.75
CA LEU A 33 14.42 1.12 2.15
C LEU A 33 15.47 0.57 3.10
N ALA A 34 15.03 -0.26 4.03
CA ALA A 34 15.87 -1.13 4.82
C ALA A 34 15.20 -2.50 5.00
N ARG A 35 16.01 -3.52 5.31
CA ARG A 35 15.54 -4.84 5.73
C ARG A 35 16.03 -5.11 7.14
N GLU A 36 15.13 -5.29 8.09
CA GLU A 36 15.41 -5.53 9.49
C GLU A 36 14.70 -6.82 9.94
N GLY A 37 15.41 -7.94 9.88
CA GLY A 37 14.80 -9.26 10.05
C GLY A 37 13.72 -9.52 8.99
N HIS A 38 12.47 -9.74 9.40
CA HIS A 38 11.32 -9.92 8.51
C HIS A 38 10.65 -8.60 8.09
N TRP A 39 11.13 -7.45 8.61
CA TRP A 39 10.53 -6.15 8.30
C TRP A 39 11.15 -5.52 7.06
N LEU A 40 10.30 -5.15 6.10
CA LEU A 40 10.62 -4.12 5.13
C LEU A 40 10.31 -2.77 5.80
N VAL A 41 11.31 -1.90 5.86
CA VAL A 41 11.18 -0.58 6.48
C VAL A 41 11.30 0.49 5.39
N VAL A 42 10.30 1.33 5.29
CA VAL A 42 10.27 2.49 4.39
C VAL A 42 10.45 3.74 5.26
N ARG A 43 11.53 4.49 5.02
CA ARG A 43 11.84 5.72 5.77
C ARG A 43 11.74 6.95 4.90
N GLY A 44 11.33 8.05 5.50
CA GLY A 44 11.28 9.36 4.84
C GLY A 44 10.88 10.46 5.81
N PRO A 45 11.43 11.69 5.65
CA PRO A 45 11.14 12.80 6.56
C PRO A 45 9.67 13.25 6.54
N GLN A 46 8.94 12.94 5.45
CA GLN A 46 7.51 13.23 5.33
C GLN A 46 6.63 12.25 6.09
N ILE A 47 7.15 11.08 6.50
CA ILE A 47 6.35 10.04 7.15
C ILE A 47 6.13 10.38 8.63
N PRO A 48 4.89 10.49 9.13
CA PRO A 48 4.63 10.55 10.56
C PRO A 48 5.28 9.38 11.31
N GLY A 49 6.08 9.68 12.32
CA GLY A 49 6.90 8.67 13.01
C GLY A 49 8.20 8.29 12.30
N GLY A 50 8.49 8.87 11.11
CA GLY A 50 9.74 8.68 10.37
C GLY A 50 9.81 7.43 9.50
N GLU A 51 8.98 6.41 9.76
CA GLU A 51 9.00 5.16 9.02
C GLU A 51 7.64 4.46 8.97
N ILE A 52 7.47 3.58 7.98
CA ILE A 52 6.41 2.58 7.90
C ILE A 52 7.08 1.20 7.84
N ARG A 53 6.60 0.27 8.66
CA ARG A 53 7.08 -1.11 8.72
C ARG A 53 6.06 -2.05 8.09
N THR A 54 6.53 -2.96 7.26
CA THR A 54 5.73 -4.04 6.69
C THR A 54 6.33 -5.37 7.11
N ASN A 55 5.55 -6.26 7.72
CA ASN A 55 5.93 -7.66 7.85
C ASN A 55 5.90 -8.26 6.43
N TYR A 56 7.05 -8.38 5.82
CA TYR A 56 7.17 -8.63 4.38
C TYR A 56 8.03 -9.88 4.11
N LEU A 57 7.44 -11.02 3.75
CA LEU A 57 6.03 -11.30 3.72
C LEU A 57 5.62 -12.04 5.00
N GLU A 58 4.42 -11.74 5.50
CA GLU A 58 3.91 -12.40 6.70
C GLU A 58 3.54 -13.85 6.42
N ALA A 59 2.94 -14.11 5.25
CA ALA A 59 2.54 -15.45 4.85
C ALA A 59 2.42 -15.57 3.32
N TYR A 60 2.76 -16.74 2.82
CA TYR A 60 2.25 -17.31 1.57
C TYR A 60 1.18 -18.32 1.92
N CYS A 61 0.08 -18.35 1.16
CA CYS A 61 -1.14 -19.02 1.59
C CYS A 61 -1.70 -19.93 0.51
N ARG A 62 -2.27 -21.05 0.96
CA ARG A 62 -3.03 -21.99 0.14
C ARG A 62 -4.39 -21.43 -0.21
N ALA A 63 -5.00 -22.01 -1.25
CA ALA A 63 -6.40 -21.79 -1.56
C ALA A 63 -7.32 -22.32 -0.44
N GLY A 64 -8.53 -21.78 -0.38
CA GLY A 64 -9.57 -22.30 0.50
C GLY A 64 -9.32 -21.93 1.97
N SER A 65 -9.44 -20.65 2.31
CA SER A 65 -9.37 -20.19 3.71
C SER A 65 -10.37 -20.95 4.59
N THR A 66 -9.89 -21.44 5.73
CA THR A 66 -10.64 -22.27 6.67
C THR A 66 -10.47 -21.73 8.09
N ASP A 67 -11.42 -22.07 8.99
CA ASP A 67 -11.34 -21.80 10.42
C ASP A 67 -10.41 -22.76 11.17
N ALA A 68 -9.82 -23.74 10.47
CA ALA A 68 -8.80 -24.62 11.01
C ALA A 68 -7.51 -23.85 11.35
N ASP A 69 -6.56 -24.52 11.96
CA ASP A 69 -5.26 -23.96 12.33
C ASP A 69 -4.61 -23.24 11.13
N TRP A 70 -4.43 -21.94 11.27
CA TRP A 70 -3.88 -21.07 10.24
C TRP A 70 -2.48 -21.50 9.79
N GLY A 71 -1.61 -21.75 10.75
CA GLY A 71 -0.23 -22.13 10.47
C GLY A 71 -0.12 -23.45 9.74
N GLN A 72 -0.96 -24.43 10.09
CA GLN A 72 -0.92 -25.76 9.53
C GLN A 72 -1.64 -25.88 8.18
N HIS A 73 -2.83 -25.26 8.07
CA HIS A 73 -3.73 -25.49 6.93
C HIS A 73 -3.65 -24.41 5.85
N THR A 74 -3.27 -23.19 6.21
CA THR A 74 -3.27 -22.08 5.25
C THR A 74 -1.87 -21.63 4.87
N VAL A 75 -0.96 -21.48 5.84
CA VAL A 75 0.39 -20.95 5.58
C VAL A 75 1.30 -21.99 4.93
N ILE A 76 2.01 -21.54 3.90
CA ILE A 76 3.14 -22.26 3.30
C ILE A 76 4.40 -21.64 3.86
N ALA A 77 5.23 -22.46 4.54
CA ALA A 77 6.51 -22.01 5.09
C ALA A 77 7.41 -21.48 3.95
N HIS A 78 8.17 -20.45 4.24
CA HIS A 78 9.12 -19.89 3.30
C HIS A 78 10.37 -19.35 4.01
N THR A 79 11.43 -19.20 3.26
CA THR A 79 12.64 -18.47 3.66
C THR A 79 12.82 -17.26 2.78
N SER A 80 13.34 -16.17 3.33
CA SER A 80 13.59 -14.91 2.62
C SER A 80 15.06 -14.55 2.70
N GLU A 81 15.69 -14.36 1.54
CA GLU A 81 17.09 -13.98 1.38
C GLU A 81 17.19 -12.56 0.84
N VAL A 82 18.07 -11.73 1.42
CA VAL A 82 18.44 -10.43 0.86
C VAL A 82 19.50 -10.63 -0.21
N LEU A 83 19.14 -10.43 -1.47
CA LEU A 83 20.10 -10.53 -2.58
C LEU A 83 20.96 -9.26 -2.71
N SER A 84 20.36 -8.09 -2.52
CA SER A 84 21.08 -6.81 -2.50
C SER A 84 20.25 -5.68 -1.92
N LEU A 85 20.92 -4.70 -1.35
CA LEU A 85 20.40 -3.38 -1.02
C LEU A 85 21.38 -2.35 -1.60
N SER A 86 20.88 -1.42 -2.43
CA SER A 86 21.72 -0.36 -3.00
C SER A 86 22.26 0.57 -1.91
N ALA A 87 23.46 1.13 -2.13
CA ALA A 87 24.13 1.98 -1.15
C ALA A 87 23.32 3.23 -0.76
N ASP A 88 22.46 3.72 -1.67
CA ASP A 88 21.57 4.86 -1.42
C ASP A 88 20.23 4.45 -0.77
N GLY A 89 20.04 3.16 -0.48
CA GLY A 89 18.81 2.63 0.10
C GLY A 89 17.60 2.69 -0.83
N LYS A 90 17.78 2.86 -2.14
CA LYS A 90 16.65 3.01 -3.08
C LYS A 90 16.14 1.71 -3.64
N THR A 91 16.97 0.69 -3.75
CA THR A 91 16.59 -0.57 -4.36
C THR A 91 16.95 -1.73 -3.45
N LEU A 92 15.95 -2.52 -3.08
CA LEU A 92 16.11 -3.77 -2.34
C LEU A 92 15.69 -4.95 -3.23
N ARG A 93 16.53 -5.98 -3.29
CA ARG A 93 16.19 -7.24 -3.96
C ARG A 93 16.16 -8.37 -2.95
N LEU A 94 15.07 -9.15 -2.99
CA LEU A 94 14.87 -10.31 -2.14
C LEU A 94 14.56 -11.53 -3.00
N ARG A 95 14.79 -12.71 -2.43
CA ARG A 95 14.31 -13.99 -2.95
C ARG A 95 13.64 -14.76 -1.84
N ASP A 96 12.39 -15.13 -2.07
CA ASP A 96 11.67 -16.06 -1.21
C ASP A 96 11.66 -17.44 -1.86
N THR A 97 11.87 -18.46 -1.03
CA THR A 97 11.78 -19.87 -1.44
C THR A 97 10.73 -20.53 -0.56
N LEU A 98 9.66 -21.00 -1.19
CA LEU A 98 8.52 -21.61 -0.53
C LEU A 98 8.73 -23.11 -0.33
N ALA A 99 8.10 -23.68 0.68
CA ALA A 99 8.22 -25.11 0.98
C ALA A 99 7.64 -26.03 -0.12
N ASP A 100 6.74 -25.51 -0.98
CA ASP A 100 6.24 -26.22 -2.16
C ASP A 100 7.14 -26.09 -3.39
N GLY A 101 8.28 -25.39 -3.25
CA GLY A 101 9.32 -25.23 -4.26
C GLY A 101 9.20 -24.00 -5.14
N VAL A 102 8.14 -23.19 -4.98
CA VAL A 102 8.03 -21.91 -5.70
C VAL A 102 9.12 -20.94 -5.24
N ILE A 103 9.67 -20.21 -6.19
CA ILE A 103 10.65 -19.13 -5.97
C ILE A 103 10.00 -17.81 -6.37
N VAL A 104 10.09 -16.81 -5.48
CA VAL A 104 9.62 -15.46 -5.77
C VAL A 104 10.78 -14.48 -5.62
N GLU A 105 11.13 -13.82 -6.72
CA GLU A 105 12.13 -12.75 -6.72
C GLU A 105 11.43 -11.40 -6.67
N HIS A 106 11.88 -10.54 -5.77
CA HIS A 106 11.33 -9.22 -5.53
C HIS A 106 12.35 -8.15 -5.90
N THR A 107 11.92 -7.13 -6.61
CA THR A 107 12.64 -5.87 -6.78
C THR A 107 11.76 -4.76 -6.23
N ILE A 108 12.22 -4.10 -5.17
CA ILE A 108 11.50 -3.06 -4.46
C ILE A 108 12.26 -1.76 -4.65
N THR A 109 11.59 -0.71 -5.15
CA THR A 109 12.25 0.57 -5.47
C THR A 109 11.54 1.71 -4.80
N ALA A 110 12.27 2.50 -4.01
CA ALA A 110 11.77 3.71 -3.36
C ALA A 110 11.93 4.93 -4.26
N GLY A 111 10.83 5.63 -4.48
CA GLY A 111 10.78 6.95 -5.11
C GLY A 111 10.72 8.09 -4.08
N ASN A 112 10.14 9.21 -4.46
CA ASN A 112 9.97 10.36 -3.57
C ASN A 112 8.77 10.20 -2.63
N ASP A 113 7.67 9.66 -3.16
CA ASP A 113 6.37 9.56 -2.48
C ASP A 113 5.67 8.22 -2.72
N ALA A 114 6.39 7.25 -3.25
CA ALA A 114 5.88 5.90 -3.48
C ALA A 114 7.01 4.86 -3.45
N VAL A 115 6.64 3.62 -3.18
CA VAL A 115 7.49 2.44 -3.32
C VAL A 115 6.85 1.51 -4.34
N ASP A 116 7.63 1.14 -5.35
CA ASP A 116 7.25 0.20 -6.40
C ASP A 116 7.73 -1.21 -6.06
N PHE A 117 6.87 -2.19 -6.29
CA PHE A 117 7.17 -3.60 -6.12
C PHE A 117 7.02 -4.32 -7.46
N GLN A 118 8.05 -5.04 -7.86
CA GLN A 118 8.05 -5.91 -9.03
C GLN A 118 8.48 -7.31 -8.58
N LEU A 119 7.61 -8.28 -8.78
CA LEU A 119 7.84 -9.65 -8.39
C LEU A 119 7.78 -10.57 -9.59
N VAL A 120 8.61 -11.61 -9.58
CA VAL A 120 8.54 -12.72 -10.50
C VAL A 120 8.46 -14.01 -9.69
N ALA A 121 7.28 -14.61 -9.68
CA ALA A 121 7.07 -15.93 -9.09
C ALA A 121 7.28 -17.01 -10.15
N ARG A 122 8.00 -18.09 -9.82
CA ARG A 122 8.27 -19.23 -10.70
C ARG A 122 8.02 -20.53 -9.96
N ASN A 123 7.41 -21.47 -10.65
CA ASN A 123 7.29 -22.84 -10.17
C ASN A 123 8.28 -23.74 -10.95
N PRO A 124 9.48 -24.00 -10.42
CA PRO A 124 10.45 -24.86 -11.08
C PRO A 124 10.18 -26.35 -10.90
N THR A 125 9.13 -26.72 -10.18
CA THR A 125 8.79 -28.10 -9.86
C THR A 125 7.90 -28.74 -10.92
N GLU A 126 7.70 -30.05 -10.82
CA GLU A 126 6.81 -30.82 -11.67
C GLU A 126 5.36 -30.90 -11.14
N LYS A 127 5.07 -30.24 -10.02
CA LYS A 127 3.75 -30.23 -9.36
C LYS A 127 3.11 -28.84 -9.45
N ILE A 128 1.80 -28.80 -9.46
CA ILE A 128 1.07 -27.53 -9.31
C ILE A 128 1.38 -26.97 -7.91
N SER A 129 1.69 -25.70 -7.84
CA SER A 129 1.95 -25.00 -6.58
C SER A 129 0.67 -24.86 -5.75
N GLU A 130 0.83 -25.00 -4.44
CA GLU A 130 -0.24 -24.72 -3.48
C GLU A 130 -0.34 -23.22 -3.13
N ALA A 131 0.65 -22.40 -3.52
CA ALA A 131 0.69 -20.98 -3.19
C ALA A 131 -0.30 -20.19 -4.06
N HIS A 132 -1.41 -19.75 -3.48
CA HIS A 132 -2.45 -19.00 -4.17
C HIS A 132 -2.35 -17.50 -3.96
N TRP A 133 -1.90 -17.05 -2.81
CA TRP A 133 -1.78 -15.64 -2.49
C TRP A 133 -0.72 -15.39 -1.40
N ALA A 134 -0.39 -14.13 -1.18
CA ALA A 134 0.59 -13.74 -0.19
C ALA A 134 0.20 -12.44 0.50
N GLN A 135 0.59 -12.33 1.78
CA GLN A 135 0.09 -11.37 2.72
C GLN A 135 1.20 -10.45 3.25
N PRO A 136 1.37 -9.23 2.71
CA PRO A 136 2.15 -8.18 3.34
C PRO A 136 1.31 -7.46 4.41
N CYS A 137 1.82 -7.40 5.64
CA CYS A 137 1.12 -6.74 6.76
C CYS A 137 1.76 -5.37 7.05
N VAL A 138 1.11 -4.29 6.65
CA VAL A 138 1.65 -2.93 6.80
C VAL A 138 1.20 -2.30 8.10
N ARG A 139 2.15 -2.00 8.98
CA ARG A 139 1.93 -1.40 10.30
C ARG A 139 1.77 0.11 10.19
N LEU A 140 0.67 0.64 10.71
CA LEU A 140 0.25 2.04 10.52
C LEU A 140 -0.02 2.78 11.83
N SER A 141 0.35 2.21 12.97
CA SER A 141 0.13 2.80 14.30
C SER A 141 0.67 4.23 14.39
N ALA A 142 1.96 4.43 14.16
CA ALA A 142 2.58 5.76 14.22
C ALA A 142 2.03 6.70 13.14
N PHE A 143 1.75 6.20 11.94
CA PHE A 143 1.20 6.99 10.84
C PHE A 143 -0.18 7.54 11.19
N THR A 144 -1.01 6.75 11.85
CA THR A 144 -2.37 7.11 12.27
C THR A 144 -2.42 7.74 13.67
N GLY A 145 -1.27 7.91 14.33
CA GLY A 145 -1.17 8.60 15.63
C GLY A 145 -1.44 7.71 16.84
N PHE A 146 -1.42 6.39 16.67
CA PHE A 146 -1.60 5.44 17.77
C PHE A 146 -0.28 4.76 18.15
N ASP A 147 -0.10 4.45 19.43
CA ASP A 147 1.02 3.66 19.91
C ASP A 147 0.74 2.17 19.71
N GLU A 148 1.68 1.42 19.13
CA GLU A 148 1.58 -0.03 18.99
C GLU A 148 1.43 -0.75 20.33
N LYS A 149 1.97 -0.16 21.40
CA LYS A 149 1.97 -0.70 22.75
C LYS A 149 0.67 -0.45 23.51
N THR A 150 -0.21 0.43 23.00
CA THR A 150 -1.47 0.75 23.70
C THR A 150 -2.41 -0.46 23.60
N ALA A 151 -2.66 -1.09 24.73
CA ALA A 151 -3.58 -2.22 24.81
C ALA A 151 -5.01 -1.79 24.44
N GLY A 152 -5.72 -2.62 23.69
CA GLY A 152 -7.16 -2.52 23.47
C GLY A 152 -7.60 -1.76 22.20
N GLY A 153 -6.68 -1.24 21.38
CA GLY A 153 -7.04 -0.40 20.28
C GLY A 153 -6.97 -1.03 18.88
N ALA A 154 -7.26 -2.32 18.71
CA ALA A 154 -7.22 -2.94 17.38
C ALA A 154 -8.13 -2.28 16.34
N THR A 155 -9.09 -1.45 16.76
CA THR A 155 -10.07 -0.77 15.90
C THR A 155 -10.01 0.76 15.99
N ASP A 156 -9.18 1.33 16.83
CA ASP A 156 -9.13 2.78 17.09
C ASP A 156 -8.68 3.61 15.88
N TYR A 157 -7.85 3.04 14.99
CA TYR A 157 -7.33 3.69 13.79
C TYR A 157 -8.29 3.57 12.58
N LEU A 158 -9.31 2.72 12.65
CA LEU A 158 -10.21 2.42 11.54
C LEU A 158 -10.91 3.64 10.92
N PRO A 159 -11.36 4.64 11.70
CA PRO A 159 -11.98 5.84 11.12
C PRO A 159 -11.07 6.61 10.16
N GLN A 160 -9.76 6.38 10.22
CA GLN A 160 -8.81 6.97 9.29
C GLN A 160 -8.61 6.10 8.04
N CYS A 161 -8.99 4.81 8.11
CA CYS A 161 -8.84 3.87 7.02
C CYS A 161 -9.99 3.96 6.02
N PHE A 162 -9.71 3.55 4.77
CA PHE A 162 -10.70 3.57 3.71
C PHE A 162 -10.44 2.48 2.67
N VAL A 163 -11.52 2.15 1.97
CA VAL A 163 -11.57 1.43 0.69
C VAL A 163 -12.42 2.21 -0.29
N PHE A 164 -12.52 1.77 -1.53
CA PHE A 164 -13.43 2.37 -2.51
C PHE A 164 -14.55 1.40 -2.85
N LEU A 165 -15.78 1.81 -2.55
CA LEU A 165 -17.00 1.09 -2.88
C LEU A 165 -17.88 1.97 -3.76
N ASP A 166 -18.43 1.41 -4.82
CA ASP A 166 -19.25 2.15 -5.81
C ASP A 166 -18.57 3.43 -6.33
N GLY A 167 -17.26 3.37 -6.56
CA GLY A 167 -16.45 4.50 -7.00
C GLY A 167 -16.21 5.58 -5.95
N LYS A 168 -16.66 5.39 -4.70
CA LYS A 168 -16.56 6.38 -3.62
C LYS A 168 -15.61 5.91 -2.53
N LEU A 169 -14.83 6.85 -2.00
CA LEU A 169 -14.06 6.61 -0.79
C LEU A 169 -15.03 6.29 0.36
N THR A 170 -14.85 5.11 0.95
CA THR A 170 -15.67 4.62 2.06
C THR A 170 -14.79 4.42 3.28
N ARG A 171 -15.04 5.19 4.31
CA ARG A 171 -14.34 5.08 5.61
C ARG A 171 -14.74 3.81 6.35
N LEU A 172 -13.81 3.27 7.13
CA LEU A 172 -14.04 2.13 8.00
C LEU A 172 -14.43 2.62 9.42
N PRO A 173 -15.20 1.81 10.19
CA PRO A 173 -15.88 0.60 9.75
C PRO A 173 -17.09 0.91 8.86
N THR A 174 -17.42 0.01 7.94
CA THR A 174 -18.67 0.13 7.16
C THR A 174 -19.88 -0.24 8.02
N PRO A 175 -21.14 0.12 7.60
CA PRO A 175 -22.36 -0.27 8.33
C PRO A 175 -22.48 -1.78 8.55
N ASP A 176 -21.98 -2.57 7.59
CA ASP A 176 -22.01 -4.04 7.65
C ASP A 176 -20.76 -4.63 8.32
N TRP A 177 -20.14 -3.87 9.22
CA TRP A 177 -18.95 -4.28 9.95
C TRP A 177 -19.26 -5.51 10.81
N ALA A 178 -18.63 -6.62 10.48
CA ALA A 178 -18.78 -7.82 11.26
C ALA A 178 -17.97 -7.73 12.56
N THR A 179 -18.62 -8.00 13.67
CA THR A 179 -18.02 -8.02 15.01
C THR A 179 -17.32 -9.35 15.31
N GLN A 180 -17.57 -10.37 14.48
CA GLN A 180 -16.96 -11.68 14.59
C GLN A 180 -16.08 -11.96 13.39
N ALA A 181 -14.80 -12.10 13.62
CA ALA A 181 -13.80 -12.50 12.64
C ALA A 181 -12.83 -13.46 13.31
N ARG A 182 -12.05 -14.20 12.51
CA ARG A 182 -11.13 -15.23 13.01
C ARG A 182 -10.15 -14.68 14.05
N TYR A 183 -9.63 -13.48 13.82
CA TYR A 183 -8.61 -12.89 14.68
C TYR A 183 -9.04 -11.58 15.33
N THR A 184 -9.70 -10.73 14.58
CA THR A 184 -10.27 -9.45 15.06
C THR A 184 -11.55 -9.15 14.32
N PRO A 185 -12.38 -8.29 14.91
CA PRO A 185 -13.46 -7.65 14.16
C PRO A 185 -12.90 -7.01 12.89
N GLY A 186 -13.52 -7.29 11.77
CA GLY A 186 -13.07 -6.76 10.51
C GLY A 186 -13.87 -7.25 9.33
N GLN A 187 -13.54 -6.69 8.17
CA GLN A 187 -14.11 -7.08 6.89
C GLN A 187 -13.01 -7.32 5.87
N VAL A 188 -13.28 -8.28 4.99
CA VAL A 188 -12.45 -8.60 3.84
C VAL A 188 -13.22 -8.28 2.59
N TRP A 189 -12.57 -7.66 1.62
CA TRP A 189 -13.10 -7.38 0.29
C TRP A 189 -12.22 -8.07 -0.75
N CYS A 190 -12.82 -8.77 -1.69
CA CYS A 190 -12.08 -9.40 -2.79
C CYS A 190 -12.70 -9.06 -4.15
N PRO A 191 -11.90 -9.09 -5.23
CA PRO A 191 -12.39 -8.87 -6.58
C PRO A 191 -13.28 -10.03 -7.05
N LYS A 192 -14.06 -9.81 -8.11
CA LYS A 192 -14.99 -10.81 -8.65
C LYS A 192 -14.31 -12.09 -9.14
N ASN A 193 -13.07 -12.00 -9.59
CA ASN A 193 -12.29 -13.12 -10.13
C ASN A 193 -11.56 -13.95 -9.06
N VAL A 194 -11.65 -13.57 -7.78
CA VAL A 194 -11.14 -14.37 -6.68
C VAL A 194 -12.31 -15.18 -6.08
N PRO A 195 -12.18 -16.51 -5.95
CA PRO A 195 -13.21 -17.33 -5.30
C PRO A 195 -13.51 -16.83 -3.90
N ARG A 196 -14.78 -16.63 -3.61
CA ARG A 196 -15.23 -16.10 -2.30
C ARG A 196 -14.91 -17.02 -1.11
N THR A 197 -14.51 -18.24 -1.40
CA THR A 197 -14.02 -19.22 -0.41
C THR A 197 -12.52 -19.17 -0.22
N ASP A 198 -11.81 -18.39 -1.03
CA ASP A 198 -10.34 -18.32 -1.08
C ASP A 198 -9.83 -16.99 -0.53
N VAL A 199 -10.37 -16.52 0.58
CA VAL A 199 -9.99 -15.27 1.23
C VAL A 199 -9.77 -15.46 2.73
N ASN A 200 -9.01 -14.59 3.33
CA ASN A 200 -8.75 -14.55 4.76
C ASN A 200 -8.58 -13.09 5.25
N PRO A 201 -9.07 -12.80 6.47
CA PRO A 201 -9.95 -13.62 7.29
C PRO A 201 -11.42 -13.49 6.87
N ARG A 202 -12.27 -14.22 7.53
CA ARG A 202 -13.73 -14.07 7.42
C ARG A 202 -14.26 -13.21 8.58
N PRO A 203 -15.38 -12.56 8.43
CA PRO A 203 -16.35 -12.61 7.34
C PRO A 203 -15.96 -11.77 6.13
N LEU A 204 -16.40 -12.22 4.96
CA LEU A 204 -16.22 -11.55 3.69
C LEU A 204 -17.36 -10.57 3.44
N ASN A 205 -17.04 -9.33 3.10
CA ASN A 205 -18.04 -8.33 2.70
C ASN A 205 -18.68 -8.74 1.35
N PRO A 206 -20.02 -8.65 1.20
CA PRO A 206 -20.70 -8.99 -0.04
C PRO A 206 -20.37 -8.00 -1.19
N LEU A 207 -19.97 -6.78 -0.87
CA LEU A 207 -19.62 -5.79 -1.86
C LEU A 207 -18.24 -6.06 -2.46
N VAL A 208 -18.10 -5.76 -3.74
CA VAL A 208 -16.83 -5.82 -4.45
C VAL A 208 -16.23 -4.43 -4.47
N PRO A 209 -14.96 -4.26 -4.07
CA PRO A 209 -14.31 -2.96 -4.18
C PRO A 209 -14.28 -2.50 -5.63
N SER A 210 -14.56 -1.21 -5.84
CA SER A 210 -14.44 -0.58 -7.16
C SER A 210 -12.99 -0.36 -7.59
N HIS A 211 -12.05 -0.41 -6.62
CA HIS A 211 -10.61 -0.29 -6.82
C HIS A 211 -9.88 -1.29 -5.93
N GLY A 212 -8.79 -1.87 -6.41
CA GLY A 212 -7.88 -2.73 -5.62
C GLY A 212 -6.97 -1.93 -4.69
N LEU A 213 -7.50 -0.88 -4.05
CA LEU A 213 -6.77 0.09 -3.24
C LEU A 213 -7.35 0.16 -1.82
N ILE A 214 -6.50 -0.02 -0.83
CA ILE A 214 -6.81 0.22 0.58
C ILE A 214 -5.82 1.21 1.16
N GLY A 215 -6.27 2.10 2.05
CA GLY A 215 -5.41 3.12 2.62
C GLY A 215 -5.91 3.70 3.92
N CYS A 216 -5.13 4.66 4.45
CA CYS A 216 -5.52 5.47 5.60
C CYS A 216 -4.95 6.88 5.51
N PHE A 217 -5.56 7.79 6.23
CA PHE A 217 -5.05 9.15 6.43
C PHE A 217 -4.09 9.18 7.63
N SER A 218 -3.10 10.06 7.58
CA SER A 218 -2.24 10.34 8.72
C SER A 218 -3.02 10.97 9.88
N ALA A 219 -2.43 10.95 11.08
CA ALA A 219 -3.02 11.52 12.28
C ALA A 219 -3.49 12.98 12.12
N ASP A 220 -2.72 13.79 11.38
CA ASP A 220 -3.03 15.19 11.10
C ASP A 220 -3.89 15.40 9.85
N GLY A 221 -4.25 14.33 9.15
CA GLY A 221 -5.08 14.35 7.96
C GLY A 221 -4.39 14.90 6.71
N LYS A 222 -3.07 15.15 6.73
CA LYS A 222 -2.36 15.80 5.60
C LYS A 222 -1.78 14.83 4.58
N LEU A 223 -1.59 13.58 4.97
CA LEU A 223 -1.02 12.53 4.12
C LEU A 223 -1.97 11.35 4.00
N ILE A 224 -1.84 10.63 2.90
CA ILE A 224 -2.44 9.34 2.65
C ILE A 224 -1.32 8.31 2.50
N TYR A 225 -1.44 7.22 3.26
CA TYR A 225 -0.89 5.94 2.91
C TYR A 225 -1.92 5.16 2.12
N ALA A 226 -1.53 4.53 1.00
CA ALA A 226 -2.37 3.55 0.32
C ALA A 226 -1.51 2.49 -0.36
N SER A 227 -2.07 1.30 -0.57
CA SER A 227 -1.39 0.20 -1.27
C SER A 227 -2.31 -0.54 -2.22
N ALA A 228 -1.74 -1.04 -3.31
CA ALA A 228 -2.41 -1.83 -4.33
C ALA A 228 -1.46 -2.85 -4.94
N TRP A 229 -2.02 -3.95 -5.46
CA TRP A 229 -1.31 -5.01 -6.16
C TRP A 229 -2.05 -5.45 -7.42
N GLU A 230 -1.31 -5.89 -8.42
CA GLU A 230 -1.86 -6.56 -9.61
C GLU A 230 -1.09 -7.85 -9.90
N PRO A 231 -1.78 -8.99 -9.91
CA PRO A 231 -3.20 -9.16 -9.51
C PRO A 231 -3.37 -9.09 -7.99
N TYR A 232 -4.46 -8.43 -7.50
CA TYR A 232 -4.75 -8.45 -6.08
C TYR A 232 -5.66 -9.61 -5.68
N GLN A 233 -5.47 -10.10 -4.46
CA GLN A 233 -6.23 -11.17 -3.85
C GLN A 233 -7.41 -10.62 -3.05
N GLU A 234 -7.10 -9.74 -2.11
CA GLU A 234 -8.06 -9.17 -1.18
C GLU A 234 -7.54 -7.87 -0.57
N LEU A 235 -8.46 -7.10 -0.04
CA LEU A 235 -8.21 -5.94 0.82
C LEU A 235 -8.74 -6.26 2.21
N PHE A 236 -7.94 -5.98 3.25
CA PHE A 236 -8.29 -6.44 4.57
C PHE A 236 -7.73 -5.49 5.65
N GLN A 237 -8.49 -5.31 6.72
CA GLN A 237 -8.04 -4.68 7.95
C GLN A 237 -7.53 -5.75 8.92
N GLY A 238 -6.29 -5.62 9.36
CA GLY A 238 -5.65 -6.59 10.25
C GLY A 238 -5.81 -6.29 11.74
N VAL A 239 -5.26 -7.20 12.55
CA VAL A 239 -5.42 -7.24 14.02
C VAL A 239 -4.49 -6.29 14.79
N ALA A 240 -3.47 -5.75 14.14
CA ALA A 240 -2.39 -5.02 14.82
C ALA A 240 -2.19 -3.61 14.23
N ARG A 241 -3.28 -2.86 14.12
CA ARG A 241 -3.31 -1.56 13.45
C ARG A 241 -2.61 -1.60 12.11
N CYS A 242 -2.96 -2.60 11.31
CA CYS A 242 -2.35 -2.85 10.02
C CYS A 242 -3.39 -2.97 8.92
N LEU A 243 -2.98 -2.62 7.71
CA LEU A 243 -3.77 -2.83 6.50
C LEU A 243 -3.06 -3.85 5.60
N HIS A 244 -3.87 -4.61 4.91
CA HIS A 244 -3.47 -5.59 3.92
C HIS A 244 -4.07 -5.27 2.58
N ALA A 245 -3.22 -5.20 1.57
CA ALA A 245 -3.55 -5.40 0.18
C ALA A 245 -2.75 -6.63 -0.23
N ASP A 246 -3.39 -7.76 -0.35
CA ASP A 246 -2.74 -9.03 -0.60
C ASP A 246 -2.67 -9.30 -2.11
N PHE A 247 -1.61 -9.94 -2.57
CA PHE A 247 -1.45 -10.24 -3.99
C PHE A 247 -1.68 -11.71 -4.32
N ARG A 248 -2.12 -11.96 -5.56
CA ARG A 248 -2.49 -13.31 -6.01
C ARG A 248 -1.39 -13.96 -6.85
N LEU A 249 -0.94 -15.15 -6.42
CA LEU A 249 -0.11 -16.05 -7.20
C LEU A 249 -0.99 -16.95 -8.09
N GLY A 250 -1.99 -17.61 -7.52
CA GLY A 250 -3.00 -18.36 -8.23
C GLY A 250 -2.70 -19.83 -8.44
N GLY A 251 -1.70 -20.41 -7.76
CA GLY A 251 -1.36 -21.82 -7.90
C GLY A 251 -0.67 -22.13 -9.23
N LEU A 252 0.61 -21.75 -9.35
CA LEU A 252 1.37 -21.85 -10.60
C LEU A 252 1.49 -23.32 -11.07
N ALA A 253 1.24 -23.54 -12.36
CA ALA A 253 1.51 -24.81 -13.00
C ALA A 253 3.02 -25.11 -13.07
N PRO A 254 3.42 -26.38 -13.30
CA PRO A 254 4.82 -26.74 -13.52
C PRO A 254 5.47 -25.89 -14.62
N GLY A 255 6.63 -25.30 -14.32
CA GLY A 255 7.37 -24.43 -15.23
C GLY A 255 6.77 -23.03 -15.43
N GLU A 256 5.60 -22.75 -14.87
CA GLU A 256 4.95 -21.44 -15.03
C GLU A 256 5.70 -20.35 -14.29
N SER A 257 5.67 -19.14 -14.88
CA SER A 257 6.14 -17.91 -14.25
C SER A 257 5.07 -16.84 -14.33
N LYS A 258 4.94 -16.07 -13.25
CA LYS A 258 3.97 -14.98 -13.14
C LYS A 258 4.66 -13.70 -12.70
N LYS A 259 4.35 -12.60 -13.37
CA LYS A 259 4.73 -11.26 -12.94
C LYS A 259 3.63 -10.67 -12.07
N ILE A 260 4.04 -10.08 -10.95
CA ILE A 260 3.17 -9.41 -10.00
C ILE A 260 3.79 -8.05 -9.75
N ARG A 261 2.97 -7.02 -9.66
CA ARG A 261 3.42 -5.68 -9.32
C ARG A 261 2.56 -5.09 -8.21
N GLY A 262 3.18 -4.26 -7.40
CA GLY A 262 2.51 -3.55 -6.33
C GLY A 262 3.03 -2.13 -6.21
N LYS A 263 2.28 -1.29 -5.50
CA LYS A 263 2.69 0.06 -5.17
C LYS A 263 2.18 0.46 -3.79
N MET A 264 3.06 1.11 -3.03
CA MET A 264 2.73 1.81 -1.82
C MET A 264 2.81 3.30 -2.12
N TYR A 265 1.76 4.05 -1.83
CA TYR A 265 1.67 5.49 -1.98
C TYR A 265 1.82 6.18 -0.63
N LEU A 266 2.57 7.27 -0.58
CA LEU A 266 2.75 8.16 0.56
C LEU A 266 2.63 9.60 0.05
N VAL A 267 1.40 10.03 -0.16
CA VAL A 267 1.05 11.22 -0.93
C VAL A 267 0.27 12.24 -0.09
N PRO A 268 0.21 13.52 -0.49
CA PRO A 268 -0.71 14.47 0.13
C PRO A 268 -2.15 13.94 0.16
N ALA A 269 -2.95 14.42 1.14
CA ALA A 269 -4.32 13.97 1.37
C ALA A 269 -5.30 14.51 0.32
N ASP A 270 -5.00 14.22 -0.95
CA ASP A 270 -5.82 14.50 -2.12
C ASP A 270 -6.23 13.17 -2.76
N THR A 271 -7.46 12.76 -2.50
CA THR A 271 -8.00 11.48 -2.97
C THR A 271 -8.19 11.44 -4.47
N ASP A 272 -8.48 12.55 -5.12
CA ASP A 272 -8.68 12.62 -6.56
C ASP A 272 -7.34 12.48 -7.28
N ALA A 273 -6.31 13.15 -6.78
CA ALA A 273 -4.95 12.99 -7.27
C ALA A 273 -4.41 11.55 -7.07
N LEU A 274 -4.70 10.94 -5.91
CA LEU A 274 -4.38 9.54 -5.65
C LEU A 274 -5.06 8.62 -6.67
N LEU A 275 -6.37 8.76 -6.89
CA LEU A 275 -7.11 7.94 -7.85
C LEU A 275 -6.63 8.13 -9.29
N ALA A 276 -6.35 9.38 -9.70
CA ALA A 276 -5.80 9.67 -11.01
C ALA A 276 -4.43 9.00 -11.24
N ARG A 277 -3.59 8.95 -10.21
CA ARG A 277 -2.31 8.25 -10.23
C ARG A 277 -2.49 6.74 -10.25
N TYR A 278 -3.35 6.22 -9.37
CA TYR A 278 -3.68 4.80 -9.31
C TYR A 278 -4.22 4.28 -10.65
N ALA A 279 -5.09 5.03 -11.33
CA ALA A 279 -5.61 4.66 -12.64
C ALA A 279 -4.53 4.50 -13.71
N LYS A 280 -3.44 5.29 -13.63
CA LYS A 280 -2.28 5.15 -14.53
C LYS A 280 -1.43 3.95 -14.15
N ASP A 281 -1.25 3.70 -12.85
CA ASP A 281 -0.39 2.63 -12.35
C ASP A 281 -1.07 1.25 -12.48
N PHE A 282 -2.41 1.18 -12.36
CA PHE A 282 -3.21 -0.05 -12.39
C PHE A 282 -4.41 0.08 -13.34
N PRO A 283 -4.19 0.24 -14.66
CA PRO A 283 -5.28 0.43 -15.62
C PRO A 283 -6.23 -0.78 -15.71
N GLU A 284 -5.78 -1.98 -15.31
CA GLU A 284 -6.58 -3.20 -15.26
C GLU A 284 -7.73 -3.12 -14.25
N HIS A 285 -7.57 -2.30 -13.20
CA HIS A 285 -8.56 -2.14 -12.13
C HIS A 285 -9.67 -1.13 -12.47
N ILE A 286 -9.56 -0.40 -13.57
CA ILE A 286 -10.45 0.75 -13.91
C ILE A 286 -11.51 0.35 -14.96
N ARG A 287 -11.73 -0.92 -15.18
CA ARG A 287 -12.68 -1.45 -16.19
C ARG A 287 -14.10 -1.53 -15.66
#